data_ff1277a5a34891ad4db0bc7ca59ef8e9
#
_entry.id   ff1277a5a34891ad4db0bc7ca59ef8e9
#
_cell.length_a   1.000
_cell.length_b   1.000
_cell.length_c   1.000
_cell.angle_alpha   90.00
_cell.angle_beta   90.00
_cell.angle_gamma   90.00
#
_symmetry.space_group_name_H-M   'P 1'
#
loop_
_entity.id
_entity.type
_entity.pdbx_description
1 polymer ?
#
loop_
_entity_poly.entity_id
_entity_poly.type
_entity_poly.pdbx_seq_one_letter_code
_entity_poly.pdbx_strand_id
1 'polypeptide(L)'
;MTINIQDDFLSREQYNELCNFSIEYNKVHWIGRKSAPKNPLYALVSRTYPNDENLTGATAWYNVRPIDPKWHNDIDSYCSYNRKSYYPNELPKNTFIYYMKSSDKGGSLEIETGDLIRPKINRLVRFPCWYAHRVQPYEGNRVSIGIIWWYDLPSIYGELNEYDTTALDRVWEKEDAKPYK
;
A
#
# COMPACT_ATOMS: atom_id res chain seq x y z
N MET A 1 13.35 -7.44 11.97
CA MET A 1 13.10 -6.35 10.96
C MET A 1 12.55 -5.16 11.73
N THR A 2 12.94 -3.94 11.36
CA THR A 2 12.65 -2.71 12.12
C THR A 2 11.59 -1.89 11.39
N ILE A 3 10.77 -1.20 12.16
CA ILE A 3 9.91 -0.12 11.63
C ILE A 3 10.83 1.02 11.21
N ASN A 4 10.61 1.55 10.02
CA ASN A 4 11.35 2.69 9.49
C ASN A 4 10.38 3.85 9.23
N ILE A 5 10.75 5.04 9.68
CA ILE A 5 9.97 6.27 9.50
C ILE A 5 10.85 7.29 8.78
N GLN A 6 10.34 7.82 7.68
CA GLN A 6 11.00 8.86 6.90
C GLN A 6 10.09 10.05 6.74
N ASP A 7 10.47 11.19 7.31
CA ASP A 7 9.81 12.47 7.09
C ASP A 7 10.32 13.12 5.80
N ASP A 8 9.50 14.00 5.23
CA ASP A 8 9.80 14.75 4.00
C ASP A 8 10.24 13.82 2.85
N PHE A 9 9.47 12.71 2.69
CA PHE A 9 9.79 11.64 1.74
C PHE A 9 9.79 12.09 0.28
N LEU A 10 8.81 12.90 -0.12
CA LEU A 10 8.74 13.53 -1.44
C LEU A 10 9.31 14.93 -1.39
N SER A 11 9.86 15.42 -2.51
CA SER A 11 10.11 16.86 -2.65
C SER A 11 8.81 17.64 -2.54
N ARG A 12 8.90 18.94 -2.23
CA ARG A 12 7.74 19.81 -2.16
C ARG A 12 6.92 19.82 -3.47
N GLU A 13 7.61 19.79 -4.59
CA GLU A 13 6.99 19.75 -5.92
C GLU A 13 6.20 18.46 -6.11
N GLN A 14 6.84 17.30 -5.92
CA GLN A 14 6.21 15.97 -6.03
C GLN A 14 5.02 15.81 -5.06
N TYR A 15 5.15 16.32 -3.85
CA TYR A 15 4.05 16.31 -2.88
C TYR A 15 2.85 17.14 -3.38
N ASN A 16 3.10 18.34 -3.92
CA ASN A 16 2.04 19.20 -4.46
C ASN A 16 1.36 18.56 -5.68
N GLU A 17 2.13 17.95 -6.58
CA GLU A 17 1.58 17.21 -7.72
C GLU A 17 0.67 16.06 -7.26
N LEU A 18 1.11 15.29 -6.26
CA LEU A 18 0.31 14.20 -5.70
C LEU A 18 -0.98 14.70 -5.03
N CYS A 19 -0.92 15.82 -4.30
CA CYS A 19 -2.10 16.41 -3.67
C CYS A 19 -3.12 16.98 -4.67
N ASN A 20 -2.64 17.45 -5.83
CA ASN A 20 -3.48 17.98 -6.90
C ASN A 20 -3.99 16.88 -7.86
N PHE A 21 -3.42 15.69 -7.78
CA PHE A 21 -3.85 14.57 -8.58
C PHE A 21 -5.23 14.09 -8.13
N SER A 22 -6.17 14.02 -9.07
CA SER A 22 -7.52 13.53 -8.81
C SER A 22 -7.48 12.01 -8.60
N ILE A 23 -7.71 11.60 -7.36
CA ILE A 23 -7.63 10.21 -6.96
C ILE A 23 -9.03 9.68 -6.73
N GLU A 24 -9.33 8.55 -7.33
CA GLU A 24 -10.54 7.82 -7.02
C GLU A 24 -10.40 7.14 -5.65
N TYR A 25 -11.07 7.70 -4.66
CA TYR A 25 -11.19 7.09 -3.34
C TYR A 25 -11.95 5.76 -3.45
N ASN A 26 -11.54 4.77 -2.67
CA ASN A 26 -12.08 3.40 -2.60
C ASN A 26 -11.66 2.46 -3.75
N LYS A 27 -10.65 2.80 -4.52
CA LYS A 27 -10.04 1.88 -5.48
C LYS A 27 -8.67 1.43 -5.02
N VAL A 28 -8.36 0.17 -5.35
CA VAL A 28 -7.01 -0.36 -5.23
C VAL A 28 -6.38 -0.31 -6.62
N HIS A 29 -5.20 0.27 -6.72
CA HIS A 29 -4.46 0.39 -7.97
C HIS A 29 -3.37 -0.67 -8.00
N TRP A 30 -3.26 -1.40 -9.10
CA TRP A 30 -2.11 -2.24 -9.37
C TRP A 30 -1.10 -1.48 -10.23
N ILE A 31 0.15 -1.52 -9.82
CA ILE A 31 1.26 -0.83 -10.49
C ILE A 31 2.35 -1.84 -10.75
N GLY A 32 2.50 -2.26 -12.01
CA GLY A 32 3.55 -3.18 -12.43
C GLY A 32 4.94 -2.58 -12.20
N ARG A 33 5.90 -3.39 -11.80
CA ARG A 33 7.28 -2.95 -11.51
C ARG A 33 7.93 -2.20 -12.66
N LYS A 34 7.67 -2.65 -13.89
CA LYS A 34 8.25 -2.06 -15.11
C LYS A 34 7.46 -0.87 -15.66
N SER A 35 6.34 -0.53 -15.02
CA SER A 35 5.52 0.58 -15.48
C SER A 35 6.27 1.90 -15.31
N ALA A 36 6.34 2.67 -16.39
CA ALA A 36 6.88 4.02 -16.32
C ALA A 36 5.95 4.91 -15.44
N PRO A 37 6.49 5.83 -14.65
CA PRO A 37 5.66 6.76 -13.88
C PRO A 37 4.77 7.59 -14.81
N LYS A 38 3.47 7.29 -14.82
CA LYS A 38 2.48 7.97 -15.67
C LYS A 38 1.77 9.10 -14.94
N ASN A 39 1.80 9.05 -13.61
CA ASN A 39 1.14 10.03 -12.75
C ASN A 39 1.85 10.09 -11.38
N PRO A 40 1.52 11.07 -10.52
CA PRO A 40 2.16 11.24 -9.23
C PRO A 40 2.03 10.03 -8.28
N LEU A 41 0.95 9.24 -8.36
CA LEU A 41 0.80 8.01 -7.56
C LEU A 41 1.86 6.97 -7.96
N TYR A 42 2.05 6.77 -9.25
CA TYR A 42 3.08 5.85 -9.76
C TYR A 42 4.48 6.30 -9.35
N ALA A 43 4.74 7.61 -9.40
CA ALA A 43 6.01 8.18 -8.95
C ALA A 43 6.25 7.91 -7.46
N LEU A 44 5.23 8.07 -6.60
CA LEU A 44 5.29 7.74 -5.19
C LEU A 44 5.61 6.24 -5.00
N VAL A 45 4.84 5.35 -5.64
CA VAL A 45 4.98 3.90 -5.48
C VAL A 45 6.36 3.45 -5.95
N SER A 46 6.85 3.93 -7.08
CA SER A 46 8.17 3.58 -7.59
C SER A 46 9.30 3.91 -6.62
N ARG A 47 9.18 4.98 -5.83
CA ARG A 47 10.16 5.35 -4.79
C ARG A 47 10.16 4.43 -3.58
N THR A 48 9.10 3.65 -3.39
CA THR A 48 9.03 2.64 -2.30
C THR A 48 9.59 1.28 -2.72
N TYR A 49 10.02 1.13 -3.98
CA TYR A 49 10.52 -0.13 -4.51
C TYR A 49 11.69 -0.68 -3.67
N PRO A 50 11.56 -1.90 -3.13
CA PRO A 50 12.56 -2.43 -2.19
C PRO A 50 13.79 -3.05 -2.84
N ASN A 51 13.99 -2.84 -4.14
CA ASN A 51 15.14 -3.34 -4.92
C ASN A 51 15.21 -4.87 -4.98
N ASP A 52 14.07 -5.53 -5.06
CA ASP A 52 13.95 -6.98 -5.22
C ASP A 52 13.38 -7.29 -6.62
N GLU A 53 14.21 -7.82 -7.50
CA GLU A 53 13.87 -8.06 -8.91
C GLU A 53 12.79 -9.14 -9.12
N ASN A 54 12.51 -9.95 -8.11
CA ASN A 54 11.43 -10.95 -8.16
C ASN A 54 10.04 -10.34 -7.91
N LEU A 55 9.96 -9.09 -7.47
CA LEU A 55 8.68 -8.41 -7.31
C LEU A 55 8.10 -8.04 -8.68
N THR A 56 6.83 -8.32 -8.88
CA THR A 56 6.13 -8.06 -10.14
C THR A 56 5.41 -6.73 -10.16
N GLY A 57 4.91 -6.28 -9.01
CA GLY A 57 4.21 -5.02 -8.91
C GLY A 57 3.79 -4.68 -7.48
N ALA A 58 3.08 -3.58 -7.36
CA ALA A 58 2.56 -3.10 -6.09
C ALA A 58 1.06 -2.81 -6.15
N THR A 59 0.37 -3.03 -5.05
CA THR A 59 -0.94 -2.47 -4.82
C THR A 59 -0.81 -1.15 -4.08
N ALA A 60 -1.63 -0.16 -4.47
CA ALA A 60 -1.74 1.11 -3.77
C ALA A 60 -3.21 1.48 -3.58
N TRP A 61 -3.58 1.92 -2.37
CA TRP A 61 -4.96 2.31 -2.06
C TRP A 61 -5.00 3.51 -1.11
N TYR A 62 -6.11 4.24 -1.15
CA TYR A 62 -6.32 5.42 -0.33
C TYR A 62 -7.19 5.13 0.88
N ASN A 63 -6.75 5.60 2.03
CA ASN A 63 -7.49 5.56 3.29
C ASN A 63 -7.92 7.00 3.65
N VAL A 64 -9.20 7.31 3.45
CA VAL A 64 -9.77 8.66 3.67
C VAL A 64 -10.92 8.68 4.69
N ARG A 65 -11.35 7.53 5.18
CA ARG A 65 -12.46 7.42 6.12
C ARG A 65 -11.97 6.94 7.48
N PRO A 66 -12.58 7.39 8.58
CA PRO A 66 -12.43 6.73 9.86
C PRO A 66 -13.07 5.34 9.72
N ILE A 67 -12.26 4.34 9.46
CA ILE A 67 -12.67 2.94 9.47
C ILE A 67 -12.63 2.50 10.92
N ASP A 68 -13.60 1.67 11.32
CA ASP A 68 -13.54 0.95 12.61
C ASP A 68 -12.16 0.24 12.69
N PRO A 69 -11.32 0.63 13.65
CA PRO A 69 -9.91 0.26 13.64
C PRO A 69 -9.71 -1.17 14.12
N LYS A 70 -10.10 -2.14 13.30
CA LYS A 70 -9.80 -3.54 13.55
C LYS A 70 -8.33 -3.82 13.34
N TRP A 71 -7.78 -4.64 14.20
CA TRP A 71 -6.47 -5.21 13.99
C TRP A 71 -6.49 -6.08 12.73
N HIS A 72 -5.54 -5.86 11.84
CA HIS A 72 -5.35 -6.64 10.62
C HIS A 72 -3.86 -6.67 10.25
N ASN A 73 -3.50 -7.57 9.36
CA ASN A 73 -2.21 -7.59 8.68
C ASN A 73 -2.42 -7.51 7.17
N ASP A 74 -1.38 -7.12 6.45
CA ASP A 74 -1.43 -6.88 5.01
C ASP A 74 -0.84 -8.07 4.25
N ILE A 75 -1.36 -9.25 4.52
CA ILE A 75 -1.01 -10.48 3.81
C ILE A 75 -2.20 -10.97 2.99
N ASP A 76 -1.93 -11.63 1.88
CA ASP A 76 -2.97 -12.31 1.12
C ASP A 76 -3.46 -13.56 1.88
N SER A 77 -4.46 -13.36 2.74
CA SER A 77 -5.02 -14.42 3.58
C SER A 77 -5.70 -15.53 2.77
N TYR A 78 -6.17 -15.24 1.56
CA TYR A 78 -6.73 -16.26 0.68
C TYR A 78 -5.64 -17.23 0.19
N CYS A 79 -4.52 -16.72 -0.24
CA CYS A 79 -3.38 -17.56 -0.58
C CYS A 79 -2.88 -18.36 0.63
N SER A 80 -2.85 -17.75 1.82
CA SER A 80 -2.41 -18.46 3.03
C SER A 80 -3.34 -19.61 3.43
N TYR A 81 -4.64 -19.48 3.18
CA TYR A 81 -5.63 -20.48 3.52
C TYR A 81 -5.68 -21.64 2.49
N ASN A 82 -5.59 -21.33 1.21
CA ASN A 82 -5.79 -22.31 0.13
C ASN A 82 -4.50 -22.99 -0.35
N ARG A 83 -3.37 -22.32 -0.23
CA ARG A 83 -2.06 -22.92 -0.50
C ARG A 83 -1.49 -23.44 0.82
N LYS A 84 -1.54 -24.74 1.04
CA LYS A 84 -0.98 -25.41 2.23
C LYS A 84 0.55 -25.24 2.39
N SER A 85 1.20 -24.52 1.50
CA SER A 85 2.62 -24.18 1.59
C SER A 85 2.81 -22.75 1.07
N TYR A 86 2.84 -21.78 1.97
CA TYR A 86 3.50 -20.52 1.69
C TYR A 86 5.00 -20.76 1.63
N TYR A 87 5.57 -20.53 0.49
CA TYR A 87 7.01 -20.33 0.46
C TYR A 87 7.27 -18.97 1.12
N PRO A 88 8.10 -18.89 2.16
CA PRO A 88 8.39 -17.62 2.85
C PRO A 88 8.87 -16.49 1.93
N ASN A 89 9.29 -16.83 0.72
CA ASN A 89 9.78 -15.90 -0.30
C ASN A 89 8.66 -15.27 -1.15
N GLU A 90 7.43 -15.75 -1.05
CA GLU A 90 6.28 -15.28 -1.85
C GLU A 90 5.41 -14.26 -1.11
N LEU A 91 5.62 -14.11 0.21
CA LEU A 91 4.91 -13.11 0.99
C LEU A 91 5.50 -11.72 0.77
N PRO A 92 4.67 -10.69 0.65
CA PRO A 92 5.15 -9.33 0.69
C PRO A 92 5.96 -9.13 1.96
N LYS A 93 7.11 -8.45 1.86
CA LYS A 93 7.99 -8.28 3.02
C LYS A 93 7.61 -7.08 3.87
N ASN A 94 7.05 -6.06 3.25
CA ASN A 94 6.79 -4.79 3.89
C ASN A 94 5.48 -4.15 3.42
N THR A 95 4.82 -3.52 4.36
CA THR A 95 3.78 -2.51 4.13
C THR A 95 4.40 -1.14 4.23
N PHE A 96 3.97 -0.24 3.37
CA PHE A 96 4.31 1.18 3.40
C PHE A 96 3.03 1.99 3.58
N ILE A 97 3.06 2.96 4.48
CA ILE A 97 1.97 3.93 4.68
C ILE A 97 2.54 5.32 4.45
N TYR A 98 2.04 5.99 3.43
CA TYR A 98 2.40 7.38 3.14
C TYR A 98 1.27 8.32 3.54
N TYR A 99 1.59 9.37 4.31
CA TYR A 99 0.61 10.34 4.80
C TYR A 99 0.57 11.59 3.91
N MET A 100 -0.55 11.76 3.21
CA MET A 100 -0.83 12.97 2.43
C MET A 100 -1.39 14.09 3.31
N LYS A 101 -2.25 13.73 4.28
CA LYS A 101 -2.83 14.67 5.25
C LYS A 101 -2.79 14.03 6.64
N SER A 102 -2.53 14.84 7.63
CA SER A 102 -2.61 14.41 9.03
C SER A 102 -3.98 14.75 9.63
N SER A 103 -4.41 13.94 10.60
CA SER A 103 -5.56 14.25 11.44
C SER A 103 -5.29 15.44 12.35
N ASP A 104 -6.35 16.13 12.78
CA ASP A 104 -6.25 17.21 13.78
C ASP A 104 -5.97 16.60 15.16
N LYS A 105 -6.58 15.43 15.43
CA LYS A 105 -6.42 14.70 16.68
C LYS A 105 -6.50 13.18 16.44
N GLY A 106 -5.69 12.39 17.15
CA GLY A 106 -5.66 10.94 17.01
C GLY A 106 -5.08 10.44 15.68
N GLY A 107 -5.57 9.31 15.18
CA GLY A 107 -5.20 8.75 13.87
C GLY A 107 -3.81 8.13 13.81
N SER A 108 -3.19 7.84 14.95
CA SER A 108 -1.90 7.16 14.98
C SER A 108 -2.04 5.74 14.45
N LEU A 109 -1.02 5.29 13.74
CA LEU A 109 -0.84 3.89 13.38
C LEU A 109 -0.30 3.16 14.61
N GLU A 110 -1.05 2.20 15.09
CA GLU A 110 -0.66 1.33 16.20
C GLU A 110 -0.25 -0.03 15.62
N ILE A 111 0.92 -0.52 16.00
CA ILE A 111 1.49 -1.78 15.57
C ILE A 111 1.59 -2.71 16.78
N GLU A 112 1.39 -4.01 16.58
CA GLU A 112 1.38 -5.03 17.66
C GLU A 112 2.66 -5.06 18.50
N THR A 113 3.75 -4.51 17.99
CA THR A 113 5.00 -4.34 18.74
C THR A 113 4.93 -3.28 19.83
N GLY A 114 3.81 -2.56 19.95
CA GLY A 114 3.62 -1.45 20.88
C GLY A 114 3.99 -0.08 20.31
N ASP A 115 4.46 -0.03 19.07
CA ASP A 115 4.78 1.22 18.41
C ASP A 115 3.53 2.01 18.08
N LEU A 116 3.57 3.32 18.37
CA LEU A 116 2.51 4.28 18.11
C LEU A 116 3.04 5.42 17.24
N ILE A 117 2.69 5.40 15.96
CA ILE A 117 3.23 6.32 14.97
C ILE A 117 2.19 7.38 14.60
N ARG A 118 2.46 8.62 14.97
CA ARG A 118 1.57 9.76 14.66
C ARG A 118 1.59 10.06 13.15
N PRO A 119 0.44 10.34 12.53
CA PRO A 119 0.40 10.83 11.17
C PRO A 119 1.11 12.19 11.08
N LYS A 120 1.94 12.35 10.07
CA LYS A 120 2.58 13.63 9.72
C LYS A 120 2.60 13.76 8.20
N ILE A 121 2.26 14.92 7.70
CA ILE A 121 2.26 15.20 6.25
C ILE A 121 3.64 14.88 5.66
N ASN A 122 3.62 14.24 4.48
CA ASN A 122 4.80 13.82 3.73
C ASN A 122 5.71 12.84 4.49
N ARG A 123 5.11 12.03 5.38
CA ARG A 123 5.79 10.95 6.10
C ARG A 123 5.53 9.62 5.42
N LEU A 124 6.58 8.84 5.21
CA LEU A 124 6.49 7.42 4.87
C LEU A 124 6.83 6.58 6.10
N VAL A 125 5.99 5.58 6.36
CA VAL A 125 6.24 4.54 7.37
C VAL A 125 6.35 3.20 6.66
N ARG A 126 7.37 2.42 7.00
CA ARG A 126 7.58 1.06 6.49
C ARG A 126 7.67 0.09 7.67
N PHE A 127 6.97 -1.03 7.58
CA PHE A 127 7.00 -2.11 8.58
C PHE A 127 6.73 -3.47 7.91
N PRO A 128 7.06 -4.59 8.57
CA PRO A 128 6.74 -5.92 8.06
C PRO A 128 5.25 -6.12 7.83
N CYS A 129 4.86 -6.64 6.66
CA CYS A 129 3.45 -6.82 6.29
C CYS A 129 2.67 -7.78 7.22
N TRP A 130 3.37 -8.70 7.90
CA TRP A 130 2.75 -9.64 8.85
C TRP A 130 2.51 -9.05 10.23
N TYR A 131 3.00 -7.84 10.54
CA TYR A 131 2.67 -7.17 11.79
C TYR A 131 1.21 -6.76 11.78
N ALA A 132 0.47 -7.22 12.80
CA ALA A 132 -0.87 -6.71 13.00
C ALA A 132 -0.80 -5.22 13.36
N HIS A 133 -1.68 -4.46 12.74
CA HIS A 133 -1.74 -3.02 12.94
C HIS A 133 -3.16 -2.51 12.82
N ARG A 134 -3.38 -1.29 13.32
CA ARG A 134 -4.64 -0.57 13.18
C ARG A 134 -4.41 0.93 13.20
N VAL A 135 -5.40 1.69 12.75
CA VAL A 135 -5.43 3.14 12.90
C VAL A 135 -6.30 3.49 14.11
N GLN A 136 -5.77 4.26 15.05
CA GLN A 136 -6.57 4.75 16.18
C GLN A 136 -7.67 5.70 15.68
N PRO A 137 -8.80 5.82 16.43
CA PRO A 137 -9.83 6.82 16.13
C PRO A 137 -9.23 8.21 15.96
N TYR A 138 -9.81 9.02 15.07
CA TYR A 138 -9.31 10.35 14.79
C TYR A 138 -10.41 11.34 14.43
N GLU A 139 -10.08 12.62 14.58
CA GLU A 139 -10.87 13.77 14.14
C GLU A 139 -10.14 14.50 13.03
N GLY A 140 -10.89 15.12 12.12
CA GLY A 140 -10.34 15.88 11.01
C GLY A 140 -10.08 15.04 9.75
N ASN A 141 -9.26 15.57 8.86
CA ASN A 141 -9.09 15.05 7.50
C ASN A 141 -7.75 14.31 7.34
N ARG A 142 -7.70 13.06 7.79
CA ARG A 142 -6.55 12.20 7.58
C ARG A 142 -6.65 11.49 6.23
N VAL A 143 -5.59 11.61 5.42
CA VAL A 143 -5.46 10.89 4.14
C VAL A 143 -4.12 10.16 4.12
N SER A 144 -4.16 8.87 3.89
CA SER A 144 -2.96 8.05 3.70
C SER A 144 -3.09 7.12 2.50
N ILE A 145 -1.94 6.75 1.93
CA ILE A 145 -1.82 5.77 0.87
C ILE A 145 -1.13 4.55 1.46
N GLY A 146 -1.79 3.39 1.42
CA GLY A 146 -1.19 2.10 1.68
C GLY A 146 -0.52 1.59 0.41
N ILE A 147 0.67 0.95 0.52
CA ILE A 147 1.42 0.39 -0.60
C ILE A 147 2.00 -0.95 -0.15
N ILE A 148 1.80 -1.99 -0.97
CA ILE A 148 2.40 -3.32 -0.75
C ILE A 148 3.00 -3.79 -2.07
N TRP A 149 4.26 -4.23 -2.03
CA TRP A 149 4.94 -4.85 -3.16
C TRP A 149 4.78 -6.36 -3.12
N TRP A 150 4.41 -6.96 -4.25
CA TRP A 150 4.05 -8.37 -4.38
C TRP A 150 4.99 -9.08 -5.36
N TYR A 151 5.23 -10.36 -5.10
CA TYR A 151 5.92 -11.25 -6.03
C TYR A 151 4.99 -11.72 -7.15
N ASP A 152 3.68 -11.74 -6.88
CA ASP A 152 2.64 -12.05 -7.84
C ASP A 152 1.39 -11.22 -7.55
N LEU A 153 0.45 -11.13 -8.49
CA LEU A 153 -0.81 -10.44 -8.27
C LEU A 153 -1.58 -11.14 -7.14
N PRO A 154 -1.99 -10.41 -6.09
CA PRO A 154 -2.76 -11.00 -5.00
C PRO A 154 -4.05 -11.65 -5.52
N SER A 155 -4.36 -12.86 -5.06
CA SER A 155 -5.51 -13.65 -5.52
C SER A 155 -6.86 -12.99 -5.26
N ILE A 156 -6.92 -12.13 -4.25
CA ILE A 156 -8.11 -11.32 -3.95
C ILE A 156 -8.61 -10.50 -5.16
N TYR A 157 -7.73 -10.17 -6.09
CA TYR A 157 -8.10 -9.44 -7.31
C TYR A 157 -8.58 -10.36 -8.44
N GLY A 158 -8.28 -11.65 -8.39
CA GLY A 158 -8.75 -12.64 -9.36
C GLY A 158 -10.18 -13.11 -9.14
N GLU A 159 -10.71 -12.99 -7.93
CA GLU A 159 -12.05 -13.46 -7.56
C GLU A 159 -13.10 -12.35 -7.46
N LEU A 160 -12.68 -11.12 -7.27
CA LEU A 160 -13.58 -9.98 -7.14
C LEU A 160 -13.89 -9.39 -8.51
N ASN A 161 -14.83 -10.03 -9.22
CA ASN A 161 -15.46 -9.47 -10.44
C ASN A 161 -16.17 -8.11 -10.19
N GLU A 162 -16.26 -7.65 -8.95
CA GLU A 162 -16.88 -6.39 -8.55
C GLU A 162 -15.87 -5.24 -8.36
N TYR A 163 -14.58 -5.53 -8.24
CA TYR A 163 -13.60 -4.46 -8.35
C TYR A 163 -13.45 -4.11 -9.81
N ASP A 164 -13.83 -2.89 -10.13
CA ASP A 164 -13.65 -2.30 -11.44
C ASP A 164 -12.16 -2.42 -11.83
N THR A 165 -11.82 -3.53 -12.49
CA THR A 165 -10.48 -3.79 -13.00
C THR A 165 -10.09 -2.77 -14.07
N THR A 166 -11.00 -1.91 -14.51
CA THR A 166 -10.68 -0.75 -15.35
C THR A 166 -9.89 0.30 -14.60
N ALA A 167 -9.94 0.28 -13.25
CA ALA A 167 -9.10 1.11 -12.40
C ALA A 167 -7.75 0.47 -12.08
N LEU A 168 -7.61 -0.82 -12.25
CA LEU A 168 -6.32 -1.43 -12.54
C LEU A 168 -5.94 -0.86 -13.89
N ASP A 169 -5.32 0.31 -13.84
CA ASP A 169 -4.94 1.04 -15.02
C ASP A 169 -4.41 0.02 -16.02
N ARG A 170 -4.91 0.03 -17.26
CA ARG A 170 -4.57 -0.90 -18.36
C ARG A 170 -3.07 -1.06 -18.62
N VAL A 171 -2.27 -0.64 -17.70
CA VAL A 171 -0.83 -0.81 -17.55
C VAL A 171 -0.44 -2.24 -17.17
N TRP A 172 -1.43 -3.08 -16.91
CA TRP A 172 -1.19 -4.48 -16.74
C TRP A 172 -0.82 -5.08 -18.10
N GLU A 173 0.43 -4.98 -18.43
CA GLU A 173 0.97 -5.77 -19.52
C GLU A 173 0.86 -7.22 -19.08
N LYS A 174 0.17 -8.05 -19.88
CA LYS A 174 -0.02 -9.49 -19.65
C LYS A 174 1.28 -10.25 -19.32
N GLU A 175 2.43 -9.61 -19.56
CA GLU A 175 3.76 -10.13 -19.25
C GLU A 175 4.13 -10.02 -17.76
N ASP A 176 3.54 -9.07 -17.03
CA ASP A 176 3.82 -8.86 -15.61
C ASP A 176 2.98 -9.77 -14.69
N ALA A 177 1.97 -10.40 -15.24
CA ALA A 177 1.09 -11.31 -14.54
C ALA A 177 1.04 -12.66 -15.27
N LYS A 178 2.05 -13.46 -15.10
CA LYS A 178 1.95 -14.87 -15.47
C LYS A 178 1.20 -15.60 -14.36
N PRO A 179 0.00 -16.17 -14.65
CA PRO A 179 -0.63 -17.04 -13.67
C PRO A 179 0.32 -18.19 -13.39
N TYR A 180 0.52 -18.50 -12.13
CA TYR A 180 1.23 -19.70 -11.71
C TYR A 180 0.58 -20.92 -12.36
N LYS A 181 1.38 -21.68 -13.08
CA LYS A 181 1.03 -23.04 -13.51
C LYS A 181 1.34 -24.03 -12.41
#